data_f6657101ca96e6d0b7377b2b3f05fea8
#
_entry.id   f6657101ca96e6d0b7377b2b3f05fea8
#
_cell.length_a   1.000
_cell.length_b   1.000
_cell.length_c   1.000
_cell.angle_alpha   90.00
_cell.angle_beta   90.00
_cell.angle_gamma   90.00
#
_symmetry.space_group_name_H-M   'P 1'
#
loop_
_entity.id
_entity.type
_entity.pdbx_description
1 polymer ?
#
loop_
_entity_poly.entity_id
_entity_poly.type
_entity_poly.pdbx_seq_one_letter_code
_entity_poly.pdbx_strand_id
1 'polypeptide(L)'
;CALPICIIGLGGIGSTVAGIARALGMEVAAWNSHVPPEHFERSGATPVDDLNKLIETSDVISVHLPLNNATRGIVTAENLAHVKPGTLFINTARSEVIESGALLARLQKGDVPAALDVFDHEPLTADDAICHVPGIVLTPHVGWRADGAFKELTRQMIACLTAYFAGEDYNVVVSER
;
A
#
# COMPACT_ATOMS: atom_id res chain seq x y z
N CYS A 1 16.17 17.51 -8.72
CA CYS A 1 15.24 17.68 -7.62
C CYS A 1 14.68 16.29 -7.30
N ALA A 2 15.02 15.74 -6.13
CA ALA A 2 14.49 14.46 -5.71
C ALA A 2 13.02 14.65 -5.29
N LEU A 3 12.09 13.88 -5.90
CA LEU A 3 10.69 13.88 -5.47
C LEU A 3 10.58 13.08 -4.17
N PRO A 4 10.11 13.65 -3.05
CA PRO A 4 9.90 12.90 -1.82
C PRO A 4 8.72 11.93 -1.96
N ILE A 5 8.95 10.66 -1.58
CA ILE A 5 7.92 9.63 -1.53
C ILE A 5 7.66 9.18 -0.09
N CYS A 6 6.39 9.16 0.26
CA CYS A 6 5.85 8.56 1.47
C CYS A 6 5.49 7.09 1.24
N ILE A 7 6.03 6.20 2.05
CA ILE A 7 5.62 4.79 2.10
C ILE A 7 4.77 4.57 3.35
N ILE A 8 3.49 4.29 3.17
CA ILE A 8 2.60 3.93 4.28
C ILE A 8 2.58 2.40 4.42
N GLY A 9 3.42 1.89 5.32
CA GLY A 9 3.62 0.47 5.55
C GLY A 9 4.92 -0.07 4.95
N LEU A 10 5.94 -0.27 5.79
CA LEU A 10 7.29 -0.72 5.39
C LEU A 10 7.46 -2.24 5.58
N GLY A 11 6.47 -3.04 5.16
CA GLY A 11 6.55 -4.50 5.08
C GLY A 11 7.40 -4.96 3.89
N GLY A 12 7.29 -6.23 3.48
CA GLY A 12 8.06 -6.79 2.37
C GLY A 12 7.92 -5.99 1.06
N ILE A 13 6.69 -5.67 0.66
CA ILE A 13 6.42 -4.90 -0.56
C ILE A 13 6.89 -3.45 -0.40
N GLY A 14 6.49 -2.77 0.69
CA GLY A 14 6.87 -1.37 0.94
C GLY A 14 8.39 -1.18 1.01
N SER A 15 9.13 -2.11 1.62
CA SER A 15 10.61 -2.07 1.64
C SER A 15 11.22 -2.23 0.25
N THR A 16 10.63 -3.08 -0.61
CA THR A 16 11.08 -3.25 -1.99
C THR A 16 10.85 -1.98 -2.80
N VAL A 17 9.66 -1.38 -2.67
CA VAL A 17 9.33 -0.10 -3.35
C VAL A 17 10.24 1.02 -2.85
N ALA A 18 10.51 1.10 -1.55
CA ALA A 18 11.45 2.06 -0.96
C ALA A 18 12.85 1.93 -1.57
N GLY A 19 13.36 0.70 -1.70
CA GLY A 19 14.68 0.43 -2.33
C GLY A 19 14.73 0.87 -3.79
N ILE A 20 13.68 0.60 -4.57
CA ILE A 20 13.56 1.02 -5.98
C ILE A 20 13.49 2.55 -6.07
N ALA A 21 12.66 3.20 -5.27
CA ALA A 21 12.51 4.65 -5.26
C ALA A 21 13.85 5.36 -4.95
N ARG A 22 14.61 4.84 -3.98
CA ARG A 22 15.97 5.33 -3.70
C ARG A 22 16.93 5.15 -4.86
N ALA A 23 16.89 4.00 -5.52
CA ALA A 23 17.72 3.75 -6.70
C ALA A 23 17.42 4.72 -7.86
N LEU A 24 16.18 5.24 -7.91
CA LEU A 24 15.75 6.31 -8.82
C LEU A 24 16.10 7.72 -8.31
N GLY A 25 16.77 7.85 -7.17
CA GLY A 25 17.18 9.13 -6.59
C GLY A 25 16.08 9.86 -5.83
N MET A 26 15.00 9.19 -5.43
CA MET A 26 13.94 9.78 -4.60
C MET A 26 14.36 9.85 -3.12
N GLU A 27 13.85 10.84 -2.40
CA GLU A 27 13.91 10.87 -0.94
C GLU A 27 12.77 10.01 -0.39
N VAL A 28 13.12 8.96 0.37
CA VAL A 28 12.13 8.00 0.86
C VAL A 28 11.94 8.16 2.35
N ALA A 29 10.73 8.46 2.77
CA ALA A 29 10.29 8.41 4.15
C ALA A 29 9.15 7.42 4.33
N ALA A 30 9.06 6.77 5.49
CA ALA A 30 8.04 5.76 5.73
C ALA A 30 7.41 5.90 7.11
N TRP A 31 6.10 5.62 7.14
CA TRP A 31 5.34 5.52 8.36
C TRP A 31 4.98 4.06 8.62
N ASN A 32 5.39 3.56 9.77
CA ASN A 32 4.91 2.29 10.31
C ASN A 32 5.34 2.13 11.77
N SER A 33 4.40 2.13 12.67
CA SER A 33 4.63 2.00 14.11
C SER A 33 5.00 0.59 14.58
N HIS A 34 4.93 -0.42 13.70
CA HIS A 34 5.07 -1.84 14.08
C HIS A 34 6.21 -2.57 13.35
N VAL A 35 6.99 -1.87 12.55
CA VAL A 35 8.13 -2.45 11.83
C VAL A 35 9.40 -2.28 12.65
N PRO A 36 10.19 -3.35 12.83
CA PRO A 36 11.47 -3.26 13.50
C PRO A 36 12.42 -2.25 12.85
N PRO A 37 13.24 -1.52 13.62
CA PRO A 37 14.17 -0.52 13.12
C PRO A 37 15.07 -0.98 11.96
N GLU A 38 15.46 -2.25 11.95
CA GLU A 38 16.28 -2.85 10.90
C GLU A 38 15.64 -2.84 9.51
N HIS A 39 14.31 -2.77 9.43
CA HIS A 39 13.63 -2.62 8.13
C HIS A 39 13.86 -1.22 7.53
N PHE A 40 13.89 -0.20 8.37
CA PHE A 40 14.23 1.16 7.94
C PHE A 40 15.67 1.24 7.47
N GLU A 41 16.62 0.69 8.24
CA GLU A 41 18.03 0.64 7.87
C GLU A 41 18.24 -0.08 6.53
N ARG A 42 17.64 -1.25 6.37
CA ARG A 42 17.77 -2.08 5.16
C ARG A 42 17.14 -1.44 3.93
N SER A 43 15.96 -0.82 4.06
CA SER A 43 15.28 -0.11 2.97
C SER A 43 15.87 1.27 2.71
N GLY A 44 16.55 1.82 3.71
CA GLY A 44 17.10 3.17 3.75
C GLY A 44 16.03 4.27 3.73
N ALA A 45 14.80 3.93 4.16
CA ALA A 45 13.75 4.89 4.37
C ALA A 45 13.94 5.64 5.69
N THR A 46 13.65 6.92 5.72
CA THR A 46 13.65 7.71 6.94
C THR A 46 12.35 7.43 7.72
N PRO A 47 12.42 7.00 9.00
CA PRO A 47 11.22 6.82 9.81
C PRO A 47 10.56 8.15 10.14
N VAL A 48 9.23 8.21 10.03
CA VAL A 48 8.40 9.36 10.44
C VAL A 48 7.21 8.85 11.23
N ASP A 49 7.07 9.30 12.47
CA ASP A 49 6.00 8.85 13.37
C ASP A 49 4.67 9.58 13.12
N ASP A 50 4.71 10.81 12.65
CA ASP A 50 3.55 11.61 12.34
C ASP A 50 3.14 11.44 10.87
N LEU A 51 2.02 10.74 10.65
CA LEU A 51 1.49 10.48 9.31
C LEU A 51 1.07 11.77 8.59
N ASN A 52 0.49 12.75 9.29
CA ASN A 52 0.09 14.01 8.68
C ASN A 52 1.30 14.77 8.14
N LYS A 53 2.35 14.88 8.95
CA LYS A 53 3.60 15.53 8.54
C LYS A 53 4.24 14.81 7.36
N LEU A 54 4.21 13.48 7.36
CA LEU A 54 4.75 12.69 6.24
C LEU A 54 3.99 12.93 4.95
N ILE A 55 2.65 12.96 5.00
CA ILE A 55 1.78 13.24 3.86
C ILE A 55 2.02 14.66 3.31
N GLU A 56 2.05 15.68 4.19
CA GLU A 56 2.24 17.10 3.81
C GLU A 56 3.55 17.34 3.05
N THR A 57 4.59 16.61 3.39
CA THR A 57 5.93 16.83 2.82
C THR A 57 6.20 16.00 1.57
N SER A 58 5.30 15.10 1.18
CA SER A 58 5.51 14.15 0.09
C SER A 58 4.89 14.60 -1.22
N ASP A 59 5.54 14.26 -2.34
CA ASP A 59 5.02 14.44 -3.70
C ASP A 59 4.40 13.15 -4.26
N VAL A 60 4.75 12.01 -3.66
CA VAL A 60 4.18 10.70 -3.97
C VAL A 60 3.80 10.02 -2.65
N ILE A 61 2.62 9.43 -2.59
CA ILE A 61 2.15 8.62 -1.46
C ILE A 61 1.86 7.22 -1.97
N SER A 62 2.45 6.19 -1.36
CA SER A 62 2.24 4.79 -1.76
C SER A 62 1.86 3.94 -0.55
N VAL A 63 0.69 3.28 -0.64
CA VAL A 63 0.11 2.50 0.46
C VAL A 63 0.48 1.02 0.32
N HIS A 64 1.02 0.41 1.40
CA HIS A 64 1.49 -0.98 1.46
C HIS A 64 1.12 -1.70 2.77
N LEU A 65 0.09 -1.23 3.45
CA LEU A 65 -0.39 -1.88 4.69
C LEU A 65 -1.21 -3.13 4.37
N PRO A 66 -1.03 -4.23 5.10
CA PRO A 66 -1.98 -5.34 5.08
C PRO A 66 -3.29 -4.92 5.75
N LEU A 67 -4.40 -5.50 5.32
CA LEU A 67 -5.69 -5.29 5.99
C LEU A 67 -5.84 -6.24 7.18
N ASN A 68 -6.05 -5.66 8.34
CA ASN A 68 -6.42 -6.35 9.58
C ASN A 68 -7.19 -5.38 10.50
N ASN A 69 -7.58 -5.84 11.69
CA ASN A 69 -8.36 -5.01 12.62
C ASN A 69 -7.63 -3.73 13.07
N ALA A 70 -6.30 -3.74 13.11
CA ALA A 70 -5.51 -2.59 13.53
C ALA A 70 -5.23 -1.59 12.39
N THR A 71 -5.35 -2.04 11.12
CA THR A 71 -5.04 -1.20 9.95
C THR A 71 -6.27 -0.74 9.19
N ARG A 72 -7.46 -1.28 9.51
CA ARG A 72 -8.71 -0.86 8.90
C ARG A 72 -9.02 0.60 9.23
N GLY A 73 -9.18 1.43 8.18
CA GLY A 73 -9.48 2.85 8.32
C GLY A 73 -8.38 3.68 8.99
N ILE A 74 -7.16 3.17 9.06
CA ILE A 74 -6.04 3.83 9.74
C ILE A 74 -5.61 5.12 9.05
N VAL A 75 -5.78 5.20 7.72
CA VAL A 75 -5.63 6.44 6.96
C VAL A 75 -6.97 7.14 6.90
N THR A 76 -7.14 8.18 7.69
CA THR A 76 -8.42 8.85 7.90
C THR A 76 -8.67 9.96 6.86
N ALA A 77 -9.91 10.47 6.84
CA ALA A 77 -10.26 11.67 6.06
C ALA A 77 -9.42 12.89 6.48
N GLU A 78 -9.08 13.00 7.78
CA GLU A 78 -8.20 14.04 8.31
C GLU A 78 -6.80 13.91 7.71
N ASN A 79 -6.20 12.71 7.69
CA ASN A 79 -4.90 12.50 7.06
C ASN A 79 -4.93 12.88 5.57
N LEU A 80 -5.99 12.48 4.84
CA LEU A 80 -6.13 12.80 3.42
C LEU A 80 -6.33 14.31 3.16
N ALA A 81 -6.83 15.07 4.13
CA ALA A 81 -6.92 16.52 4.02
C ALA A 81 -5.54 17.22 3.92
N HIS A 82 -4.48 16.57 4.44
CA HIS A 82 -3.10 17.03 4.34
C HIS A 82 -2.42 16.71 3.01
N VAL A 83 -3.06 15.92 2.13
CA VAL A 83 -2.52 15.66 0.78
C VAL A 83 -2.55 16.94 -0.03
N LYS A 84 -1.36 17.44 -0.41
CA LYS A 84 -1.25 18.69 -1.16
C LYS A 84 -1.64 18.52 -2.64
N PRO A 85 -2.10 19.58 -3.31
CA PRO A 85 -2.37 19.55 -4.74
C PRO A 85 -1.15 19.05 -5.55
N GLY A 86 -1.39 18.21 -6.55
CA GLY A 86 -0.34 17.64 -7.40
C GLY A 86 0.35 16.39 -6.84
N THR A 87 0.13 16.02 -5.59
CA THR A 87 0.66 14.77 -5.02
C THR A 87 0.05 13.57 -5.73
N LEU A 88 0.89 12.64 -6.19
CA LEU A 88 0.44 11.37 -6.76
C LEU A 88 0.09 10.38 -5.63
N PHE A 89 -1.16 9.94 -5.58
CA PHE A 89 -1.62 8.96 -4.60
C PHE A 89 -1.72 7.55 -5.22
N ILE A 90 -1.05 6.55 -4.63
CA ILE A 90 -0.99 5.17 -5.14
C ILE A 90 -1.50 4.21 -4.07
N ASN A 91 -2.51 3.39 -4.42
CA ASN A 91 -2.94 2.29 -3.57
C ASN A 91 -3.14 1.00 -4.39
N THR A 92 -2.24 0.06 -4.19
CA THR A 92 -2.29 -1.31 -4.71
C THR A 92 -2.32 -2.33 -3.57
N ALA A 93 -2.63 -1.89 -2.34
CA ALA A 93 -2.69 -2.75 -1.16
C ALA A 93 -4.12 -3.21 -0.86
N ARG A 94 -4.88 -2.42 -0.12
CA ARG A 94 -6.31 -2.63 0.17
C ARG A 94 -7.00 -1.28 0.33
N SER A 95 -8.22 -1.15 -0.18
CA SER A 95 -8.99 0.10 -0.04
C SER A 95 -9.36 0.36 1.41
N GLU A 96 -9.73 -0.68 2.15
CA GLU A 96 -10.23 -0.58 3.52
C GLU A 96 -9.17 -0.16 4.57
N VAL A 97 -7.88 -0.05 4.19
CA VAL A 97 -6.90 0.61 5.08
C VAL A 97 -7.13 2.13 5.14
N ILE A 98 -7.90 2.65 4.20
CA ILE A 98 -8.37 4.03 4.18
C ILE A 98 -9.80 4.06 4.73
N GLU A 99 -10.14 5.11 5.45
CA GLU A 99 -11.50 5.36 5.90
C GLU A 99 -12.47 5.38 4.72
N SER A 100 -13.57 4.64 4.82
CA SER A 100 -14.53 4.44 3.71
C SER A 100 -15.04 5.77 3.15
N GLY A 101 -15.00 5.91 1.83
CA GLY A 101 -15.41 7.10 1.10
C GLY A 101 -14.44 8.29 1.20
N ALA A 102 -13.48 8.28 2.12
CA ALA A 102 -12.59 9.42 2.34
C ALA A 102 -11.67 9.70 1.14
N LEU A 103 -11.13 8.64 0.52
CA LEU A 103 -10.28 8.80 -0.66
C LEU A 103 -11.07 9.37 -1.84
N LEU A 104 -12.26 8.84 -2.13
CA LEU A 104 -13.12 9.35 -3.19
C LEU A 104 -13.42 10.84 -2.98
N ALA A 105 -13.84 11.23 -1.77
CA ALA A 105 -14.12 12.61 -1.42
C ALA A 105 -12.89 13.54 -1.61
N ARG A 106 -11.68 13.05 -1.32
CA ARG A 106 -10.43 13.80 -1.55
C ARG A 106 -10.14 13.96 -3.04
N LEU A 107 -10.26 12.88 -3.81
CA LEU A 107 -9.96 12.86 -5.23
C LEU A 107 -10.95 13.66 -6.08
N GLN A 108 -12.21 13.74 -5.66
CA GLN A 108 -13.24 14.55 -6.32
C GLN A 108 -12.94 16.06 -6.33
N LYS A 109 -11.99 16.54 -5.52
CA LYS A 109 -11.48 17.92 -5.64
C LYS A 109 -10.70 18.16 -6.93
N GLY A 110 -10.24 17.10 -7.62
CA GLY A 110 -9.62 17.14 -8.94
C GLY A 110 -8.17 17.65 -8.98
N ASP A 111 -7.52 17.77 -7.83
CA ASP A 111 -6.16 18.32 -7.72
C ASP A 111 -5.10 17.28 -7.31
N VAL A 112 -5.51 16.01 -7.11
CA VAL A 112 -4.66 14.89 -6.73
C VAL A 112 -4.80 13.78 -7.78
N PRO A 113 -3.79 13.56 -8.64
CA PRO A 113 -3.74 12.38 -9.49
C PRO A 113 -3.59 11.11 -8.65
N ALA A 114 -4.21 10.01 -9.10
CA ALA A 114 -4.11 8.74 -8.38
C ALA A 114 -3.95 7.53 -9.31
N ALA A 115 -3.35 6.46 -8.78
CA ALA A 115 -3.30 5.14 -9.38
C ALA A 115 -3.80 4.10 -8.38
N LEU A 116 -4.92 3.46 -8.71
CA LEU A 116 -5.63 2.58 -7.78
C LEU A 116 -5.87 1.22 -8.42
N ASP A 117 -5.55 0.15 -7.68
CA ASP A 117 -5.82 -1.24 -8.06
C ASP A 117 -6.89 -1.90 -7.16
N VAL A 118 -7.34 -1.18 -6.11
CA VAL A 118 -8.27 -1.68 -5.08
C VAL A 118 -9.34 -0.64 -4.76
N PHE A 119 -10.56 -1.10 -4.44
CA PHE A 119 -11.76 -0.26 -4.34
C PHE A 119 -12.65 -0.69 -3.17
N ASP A 120 -13.46 0.23 -2.65
CA ASP A 120 -14.40 -0.04 -1.54
C ASP A 120 -15.47 -1.07 -1.93
N HIS A 121 -15.81 -1.13 -3.22
CA HIS A 121 -16.66 -2.16 -3.80
C HIS A 121 -15.98 -2.77 -5.02
N GLU A 122 -15.89 -4.08 -5.07
CA GLU A 122 -15.30 -4.83 -6.17
C GLU A 122 -16.26 -5.96 -6.62
N PRO A 123 -16.43 -6.15 -7.95
CA PRO A 123 -15.85 -5.41 -9.06
C PRO A 123 -16.46 -4.01 -9.24
N LEU A 124 -15.66 -3.05 -9.74
CA LEU A 124 -16.18 -1.74 -10.14
C LEU A 124 -17.14 -1.86 -11.32
N THR A 125 -18.16 -1.01 -11.34
CA THR A 125 -19.05 -0.80 -12.49
C THR A 125 -18.74 0.53 -13.16
N ALA A 126 -19.22 0.70 -14.39
CA ALA A 126 -18.99 1.95 -15.12
C ALA A 126 -19.65 3.17 -14.45
N ASP A 127 -20.66 2.95 -13.60
CA ASP A 127 -21.41 4.00 -12.91
C ASP A 127 -20.77 4.40 -11.57
N ASP A 128 -19.72 3.69 -11.14
CA ASP A 128 -19.03 4.02 -9.89
C ASP A 128 -18.39 5.41 -9.99
N ALA A 129 -18.60 6.22 -8.96
CA ALA A 129 -18.16 7.61 -8.93
C ALA A 129 -16.65 7.77 -9.15
N ILE A 130 -15.84 6.80 -8.71
CA ILE A 130 -14.40 6.80 -8.89
C ILE A 130 -13.99 6.75 -10.37
N CYS A 131 -14.79 6.10 -11.23
CA CYS A 131 -14.52 6.00 -12.66
C CYS A 131 -14.65 7.34 -13.39
N HIS A 132 -15.29 8.32 -12.78
CA HIS A 132 -15.55 9.64 -13.35
C HIS A 132 -14.64 10.74 -12.80
N VAL A 133 -13.73 10.42 -11.89
CA VAL A 133 -12.77 11.38 -11.36
C VAL A 133 -11.63 11.57 -12.36
N PRO A 134 -11.31 12.81 -12.79
CA PRO A 134 -10.25 13.05 -13.75
C PRO A 134 -8.86 12.78 -13.15
N GLY A 135 -7.90 12.40 -14.00
CA GLY A 135 -6.50 12.22 -13.58
C GLY A 135 -6.23 10.94 -12.80
N ILE A 136 -7.13 9.95 -12.86
CA ILE A 136 -6.99 8.67 -12.16
C ILE A 136 -6.68 7.54 -13.14
N VAL A 137 -5.75 6.66 -12.76
CA VAL A 137 -5.49 5.37 -13.41
C VAL A 137 -6.12 4.28 -12.54
N LEU A 138 -6.97 3.46 -13.12
CA LEU A 138 -7.64 2.35 -12.44
C LEU A 138 -7.24 1.02 -13.08
N THR A 139 -6.93 0.02 -12.26
CA THR A 139 -6.70 -1.37 -12.68
C THR A 139 -7.61 -2.30 -11.86
N PRO A 140 -8.11 -3.42 -12.44
CA PRO A 140 -9.15 -4.22 -11.82
C PRO A 140 -8.59 -5.26 -10.83
N HIS A 141 -7.89 -4.81 -9.79
CA HIS A 141 -7.28 -5.62 -8.73
C HIS A 141 -6.38 -6.74 -9.31
N VAL A 142 -5.45 -6.33 -10.16
CA VAL A 142 -4.55 -7.24 -10.88
C VAL A 142 -3.07 -7.01 -10.56
N GLY A 143 -2.74 -6.18 -9.59
CA GLY A 143 -1.35 -5.88 -9.19
C GLY A 143 -0.53 -7.11 -8.77
N TRP A 144 -1.20 -8.21 -8.39
CA TRP A 144 -0.59 -9.49 -8.09
C TRP A 144 -0.23 -10.32 -9.35
N ARG A 145 -0.76 -9.98 -10.53
CA ARG A 145 -0.58 -10.74 -11.78
C ARG A 145 0.77 -10.41 -12.41
N ALA A 146 1.81 -11.10 -11.94
CA ALA A 146 3.13 -11.10 -12.57
C ALA A 146 3.44 -12.46 -13.18
N ASP A 147 4.33 -12.49 -14.16
CA ASP A 147 4.83 -13.73 -14.74
C ASP A 147 5.43 -14.61 -13.65
N GLY A 148 4.94 -15.83 -13.55
CA GLY A 148 5.37 -16.78 -12.53
C GLY A 148 4.65 -16.66 -11.17
N ALA A 149 3.83 -15.64 -10.90
CA ALA A 149 3.11 -15.49 -9.63
C ALA A 149 2.22 -16.69 -9.32
N PHE A 150 1.45 -17.18 -10.29
CA PHE A 150 0.65 -18.40 -10.15
C PHE A 150 1.49 -19.64 -9.88
N LYS A 151 2.61 -19.78 -10.59
CA LYS A 151 3.52 -20.91 -10.40
C LYS A 151 4.08 -20.93 -8.98
N GLU A 152 4.49 -19.77 -8.48
CA GLU A 152 5.04 -19.64 -7.13
C GLU A 152 3.95 -19.86 -6.07
N LEU A 153 2.75 -19.29 -6.25
CA LEU A 153 1.62 -19.52 -5.36
C LEU A 153 1.26 -21.01 -5.27
N THR A 154 1.17 -21.70 -6.43
CA THR A 154 0.89 -23.13 -6.47
C THR A 154 2.00 -23.93 -5.80
N ARG A 155 3.27 -23.59 -6.02
CA ARG A 155 4.42 -24.23 -5.37
C ARG A 155 4.35 -24.08 -3.85
N GLN A 156 4.06 -22.88 -3.34
CA GLN A 156 3.93 -22.64 -1.91
C GLN A 156 2.73 -23.38 -1.31
N MET A 157 1.60 -23.40 -1.99
CA MET A 157 0.42 -24.14 -1.54
C MET A 157 0.71 -25.65 -1.41
N ILE A 158 1.37 -26.24 -2.39
CA ILE A 158 1.79 -27.66 -2.35
C ILE A 158 2.76 -27.87 -1.19
N ALA A 159 3.75 -26.99 -1.00
CA ALA A 159 4.71 -27.09 0.09
C ALA A 159 4.04 -27.01 1.47
N CYS A 160 3.07 -26.11 1.66
CA CYS A 160 2.28 -26.02 2.90
C CYS A 160 1.51 -27.32 3.18
N LEU A 161 0.84 -27.89 2.17
CA LEU A 161 0.09 -29.14 2.32
C LEU A 161 1.04 -30.31 2.63
N THR A 162 2.17 -30.39 1.95
CA THR A 162 3.17 -31.45 2.18
C THR A 162 3.71 -31.39 3.60
N ALA A 163 4.09 -30.21 4.08
CA ALA A 163 4.57 -30.01 5.44
C ALA A 163 3.50 -30.35 6.49
N TYR A 164 2.24 -29.91 6.26
CA TYR A 164 1.13 -30.24 7.16
C TYR A 164 0.95 -31.75 7.33
N PHE A 165 0.97 -32.52 6.24
CA PHE A 165 0.84 -33.98 6.31
C PHE A 165 2.09 -34.68 6.84
N ALA A 166 3.26 -34.02 6.77
CA ALA A 166 4.49 -34.50 7.40
C ALA A 166 4.59 -34.16 8.91
N GLY A 167 3.66 -33.35 9.44
CA GLY A 167 3.71 -32.82 10.80
C GLY A 167 4.78 -31.76 11.01
N GLU A 168 5.15 -31.07 9.94
CA GLU A 168 6.15 -30.01 9.91
C GLU A 168 5.48 -28.62 9.84
N ASP A 169 6.09 -27.61 10.42
CA ASP A 169 5.67 -26.23 10.30
C ASP A 169 6.27 -25.58 9.04
N TYR A 170 5.40 -25.04 8.16
CA TYR A 170 5.82 -24.27 6.99
C TYR A 170 4.82 -23.16 6.71
N ASN A 171 5.28 -21.89 6.68
CA ASN A 171 4.45 -20.72 6.47
C ASN A 171 3.24 -20.62 7.43
N VAL A 172 3.39 -21.03 8.66
CA VAL A 172 2.35 -20.94 9.68
C VAL A 172 2.15 -19.48 10.08
N VAL A 173 0.97 -18.95 9.77
CA VAL A 173 0.62 -17.53 10.03
C VAL A 173 -0.01 -17.33 11.41
N VAL A 174 -0.71 -18.35 11.91
CA VAL A 174 -1.32 -18.36 13.24
C VAL A 174 -0.93 -19.66 13.93
N SER A 175 -0.28 -19.58 15.07
CA SER A 175 -0.08 -20.74 15.95
C SER A 175 -1.05 -20.64 17.12
N GLU A 176 -1.99 -21.54 17.22
CA GLU A 176 -2.74 -21.81 18.46
C GLU A 176 -1.86 -22.61 19.41
N ARG A 177 -0.81 -21.98 19.97
CA ARG A 177 -0.02 -22.60 21.04
C ARG A 177 0.14 -21.64 22.19
#